data_5f6898ca3018a1a19925ed3284e3f551
#
_entry.id   5f6898ca3018a1a19925ed3284e3f551
#
_cell.length_a   1.000
_cell.length_b   1.000
_cell.length_c   1.000
_cell.angle_alpha   90.00
_cell.angle_beta   90.00
_cell.angle_gamma   90.00
#
_symmetry.space_group_name_H-M   'P 1'
#
loop_
_entity.id
_entity.type
_entity.pdbx_description
1 polymer ?
#
loop_
_entity_poly.entity_id
_entity_poly.type
_entity_poly.pdbx_seq_one_letter_code
_entity_poly.pdbx_strand_id
1 'polypeptide(L)'
;MAILLEAKSLTKHYGQTIALESVDFMVQDSITGLLGPNGAGKSTGIKLFLGLLKPTSGSAKVLGEGLYEPLGIRARLGYMPEHDRLPTAITAAEFLTHMVQVSGIPPSQARTRAADILRHVGLEEKRHRPLGQHSTGMKQRVKLA
;
A
#
# COMPACT_ATOMS: atom_id res chain seq x y z
N MET A 1 -5.18 23.20 -5.00
CA MET A 1 -4.69 21.94 -4.39
C MET A 1 -5.18 20.78 -5.26
N ALA A 2 -4.32 19.82 -5.56
CA ALA A 2 -4.72 18.68 -6.38
C ALA A 2 -5.59 17.72 -5.57
N ILE A 3 -6.65 17.17 -6.18
CA ILE A 3 -7.47 16.11 -5.59
C ILE A 3 -6.71 14.80 -5.80
N LEU A 4 -6.35 14.13 -4.70
CA LEU A 4 -5.66 12.85 -4.75
C LEU A 4 -6.62 11.69 -4.80
N LEU A 5 -7.68 11.72 -3.98
CA LEU A 5 -8.72 10.69 -3.93
C LEU A 5 -10.09 11.36 -4.01
N GLU A 6 -10.99 10.77 -4.79
CA GLU A 6 -12.39 11.18 -4.87
C GLU A 6 -13.28 9.95 -4.80
N ALA A 7 -14.28 9.97 -3.94
CA ALA A 7 -15.36 8.99 -3.90
C ALA A 7 -16.69 9.69 -4.18
N LYS A 8 -17.52 9.10 -5.02
CA LYS A 8 -18.89 9.55 -5.31
C LYS A 8 -19.86 8.41 -5.14
N SER A 9 -20.75 8.55 -4.16
CA SER A 9 -21.76 7.55 -3.76
C SER A 9 -21.17 6.15 -3.67
N LEU A 10 -19.94 6.06 -3.16
CA LEU A 10 -19.15 4.84 -3.13
C LEU A 10 -19.80 3.81 -2.20
N THR A 11 -20.21 2.70 -2.75
CA THR A 11 -20.91 1.64 -2.02
C THR A 11 -20.20 0.30 -2.19
N LYS A 12 -20.06 -0.46 -1.11
CA LYS A 12 -19.53 -1.82 -1.12
C LYS A 12 -20.32 -2.75 -0.22
N HIS A 13 -20.91 -3.77 -0.82
CA HIS A 13 -21.59 -4.86 -0.13
C HIS A 13 -20.81 -6.16 -0.30
N TYR A 14 -20.82 -7.01 0.72
CA TYR A 14 -20.37 -8.39 0.70
C TYR A 14 -21.58 -9.29 1.00
N GLY A 15 -22.27 -9.72 -0.04
CA GLY A 15 -23.56 -10.38 0.10
C GLY A 15 -24.56 -9.46 0.82
N GLN A 16 -25.03 -9.85 1.99
CA GLN A 16 -25.96 -9.04 2.81
C GLN A 16 -25.24 -8.05 3.75
N THR A 17 -23.91 -8.11 3.85
CA THR A 17 -23.16 -7.23 4.74
C THR A 17 -22.79 -5.93 4.01
N ILE A 18 -23.26 -4.81 4.54
CA ILE A 18 -22.93 -3.46 4.05
C ILE A 18 -21.61 -3.04 4.67
N ALA A 19 -20.56 -2.89 3.86
CA ALA A 19 -19.24 -2.42 4.30
C ALA A 19 -19.05 -0.92 4.12
N LEU A 20 -19.62 -0.35 3.05
CA LEU A 20 -19.71 1.09 2.78
C LEU A 20 -21.03 1.36 2.09
N GLU A 21 -21.71 2.44 2.43
CA GLU A 21 -22.97 2.83 1.84
C GLU A 21 -22.96 4.30 1.45
N SER A 22 -23.02 4.56 0.14
CA SER A 22 -23.13 5.89 -0.47
C SER A 22 -22.19 6.94 0.11
N VAL A 23 -20.90 6.60 0.21
CA VAL A 23 -19.88 7.48 0.82
C VAL A 23 -19.35 8.45 -0.21
N ASP A 24 -19.41 9.75 0.12
CA ASP A 24 -18.84 10.84 -0.66
C ASP A 24 -17.71 11.50 0.13
N PHE A 25 -16.51 11.57 -0.46
CA PHE A 25 -15.41 12.34 0.10
C PHE A 25 -14.33 12.68 -0.92
N MET A 26 -13.53 13.67 -0.60
CA MET A 26 -12.35 14.07 -1.35
C MET A 26 -11.16 14.21 -0.41
N VAL A 27 -10.00 13.72 -0.86
CA VAL A 27 -8.70 13.91 -0.20
C VAL A 27 -7.83 14.76 -1.12
N GLN A 28 -7.33 15.86 -0.58
CA GLN A 28 -6.40 16.75 -1.26
C GLN A 28 -4.95 16.39 -0.89
N ASP A 29 -3.99 17.04 -1.54
CA ASP A 29 -2.56 16.86 -1.29
C ASP A 29 -2.20 17.31 0.14
N SER A 30 -2.26 16.36 1.08
CA SER A 30 -2.01 16.56 2.51
C SER A 30 -1.89 15.21 3.23
N ILE A 31 -1.43 15.25 4.50
CA ILE A 31 -1.56 14.11 5.40
C ILE A 31 -2.99 14.07 5.92
N THR A 32 -3.71 13.00 5.59
CA THR A 32 -5.12 12.81 5.98
C THR A 32 -5.27 11.59 6.87
N GLY A 33 -5.89 11.77 8.03
CA GLY A 33 -6.25 10.68 8.95
C GLY A 33 -7.64 10.11 8.65
N LEU A 34 -7.75 8.80 8.49
CA LEU A 34 -9.02 8.09 8.36
C LEU A 34 -9.38 7.47 9.71
N LEU A 35 -10.29 8.10 10.44
CA LEU A 35 -10.70 7.72 11.79
C LEU A 35 -12.07 7.04 11.80
N GLY A 36 -12.28 6.16 12.75
CA GLY A 36 -13.57 5.49 12.97
C GLY A 36 -13.41 4.18 13.73
N PRO A 37 -14.51 3.62 14.27
CA PRO A 37 -14.50 2.35 15.00
C PRO A 37 -14.12 1.17 14.11
N ASN A 38 -13.86 0.02 14.74
CA ASN A 38 -13.68 -1.23 14.01
C ASN A 38 -15.00 -1.58 13.30
N GLY A 39 -14.89 -2.05 12.06
CA GLY A 39 -16.08 -2.32 11.22
C GLY A 39 -16.61 -1.12 10.43
N ALA A 40 -16.12 0.11 10.65
CA ALA A 40 -16.58 1.31 9.91
C ALA A 40 -16.19 1.35 8.42
N GLY A 41 -15.67 0.26 7.85
CA GLY A 41 -15.35 0.19 6.41
C GLY A 41 -14.01 0.82 6.00
N LYS A 42 -13.18 1.31 6.93
CA LYS A 42 -11.88 1.97 6.62
C LYS A 42 -11.00 1.14 5.69
N SER A 43 -10.73 -0.10 6.06
CA SER A 43 -9.90 -1.01 5.25
C SER A 43 -10.55 -1.37 3.91
N THR A 44 -11.87 -1.42 3.84
CA THR A 44 -12.64 -1.61 2.59
C THR A 44 -12.46 -0.41 1.67
N GLY A 45 -12.59 0.81 2.20
CA GLY A 45 -12.37 2.04 1.46
C GLY A 45 -10.94 2.12 0.88
N ILE A 46 -9.91 1.86 1.70
CA ILE A 46 -8.53 1.82 1.23
C ILE A 46 -8.36 0.79 0.09
N LYS A 47 -8.88 -0.43 0.24
CA LYS A 47 -8.78 -1.47 -0.79
C LYS A 47 -9.52 -1.10 -2.08
N LEU A 48 -10.61 -0.36 -1.99
CA LEU A 48 -11.32 0.18 -3.16
C LEU A 48 -10.43 1.20 -3.89
N PHE A 49 -9.78 2.15 -3.18
CA PHE A 49 -8.85 3.12 -3.79
C PHE A 49 -7.55 2.50 -4.31
N LEU A 50 -7.17 1.34 -3.84
CA LEU A 50 -6.05 0.56 -4.41
C LEU A 50 -6.47 -0.29 -5.62
N GLY A 51 -7.75 -0.31 -5.98
CA GLY A 51 -8.29 -1.17 -7.02
C GLY A 51 -8.21 -2.67 -6.70
N LEU A 52 -8.05 -3.02 -5.42
CA LEU A 52 -8.04 -4.41 -4.94
C LEU A 52 -9.46 -4.98 -4.79
N LEU A 53 -10.46 -4.10 -4.73
CA LEU A 53 -11.87 -4.44 -4.66
C LEU A 53 -12.65 -3.61 -5.68
N LYS A 54 -13.65 -4.20 -6.32
CA LYS A 54 -14.62 -3.46 -7.13
C LYS A 54 -15.76 -2.94 -6.25
N PRO A 55 -16.22 -1.68 -6.43
CA PRO A 55 -17.40 -1.19 -5.75
C PRO A 55 -18.66 -1.96 -6.21
N THR A 56 -19.68 -1.97 -5.37
CA THR A 56 -21.03 -2.45 -5.74
C THR A 56 -21.74 -1.40 -6.59
N SER A 57 -21.59 -0.12 -6.21
CA SER A 57 -22.07 1.03 -6.97
C SER A 57 -21.24 2.27 -6.63
N GLY A 58 -21.49 3.37 -7.35
CA GLY A 58 -20.72 4.60 -7.22
C GLY A 58 -19.36 4.53 -7.91
N SER A 59 -18.49 5.50 -7.66
CA SER A 59 -17.19 5.59 -8.29
C SER A 59 -16.11 6.04 -7.32
N ALA A 60 -14.88 5.60 -7.60
CA ALA A 60 -13.68 6.08 -6.92
C ALA A 60 -12.63 6.46 -7.96
N LYS A 61 -11.95 7.60 -7.74
CA LYS A 61 -10.86 8.10 -8.57
C LYS A 61 -9.64 8.34 -7.72
N VAL A 62 -8.48 8.08 -8.31
CA VAL A 62 -7.18 8.40 -7.73
C VAL A 62 -6.42 9.25 -8.73
N LEU A 63 -5.91 10.40 -8.29
CA LEU A 63 -5.22 11.36 -9.15
C LEU A 63 -6.03 11.78 -10.39
N GLY A 64 -7.37 11.80 -10.26
CA GLY A 64 -8.30 12.14 -11.33
C GLY A 64 -8.67 10.99 -12.28
N GLU A 65 -8.01 9.83 -12.17
CA GLU A 65 -8.23 8.66 -13.02
C GLU A 65 -9.10 7.61 -12.32
N GLY A 66 -9.93 6.92 -13.09
CA GLY A 66 -10.74 5.80 -12.59
C GLY A 66 -9.87 4.59 -12.25
N LEU A 67 -10.17 3.91 -11.16
CA LEU A 67 -9.36 2.81 -10.61
C LEU A 67 -9.31 1.54 -11.45
N TYR A 68 -10.21 1.42 -12.42
CA TYR A 68 -10.35 0.21 -13.24
C TYR A 68 -9.84 0.41 -14.68
N GLU A 69 -9.29 1.58 -14.97
CA GLU A 69 -8.56 1.87 -16.19
C GLU A 69 -7.10 1.42 -16.09
N PRO A 70 -6.34 1.37 -17.19
CA PRO A 70 -5.13 0.54 -17.23
C PRO A 70 -4.07 0.90 -16.18
N LEU A 71 -3.32 -0.09 -15.81
CA LEU A 71 -2.21 -0.27 -14.85
C LEU A 71 -1.35 0.96 -14.42
N GLY A 72 -1.45 2.11 -15.10
CA GLY A 72 -0.60 3.29 -14.84
C GLY A 72 -0.73 3.90 -13.45
N ILE A 73 -1.97 3.96 -12.91
CA ILE A 73 -2.19 4.61 -11.62
C ILE A 73 -1.62 3.81 -10.44
N ARG A 74 -1.63 2.48 -10.53
CA ARG A 74 -1.10 1.61 -9.45
C ARG A 74 0.41 1.76 -9.28
N ALA A 75 1.13 2.06 -10.35
CA ALA A 75 2.57 2.33 -10.29
C ALA A 75 2.92 3.61 -9.50
N ARG A 76 1.93 4.48 -9.27
CA ARG A 76 2.06 5.75 -8.54
C ARG A 76 1.57 5.67 -7.09
N LEU A 77 1.08 4.50 -6.65
CA LEU A 77 0.53 4.27 -5.33
C LEU A 77 1.45 3.36 -4.52
N GLY A 78 1.77 3.77 -3.30
CA GLY A 78 2.37 2.91 -2.29
C GLY A 78 1.32 2.47 -1.27
N TYR A 79 1.36 1.21 -0.86
CA TYR A 79 0.50 0.68 0.18
C TYR A 79 1.29 -0.09 1.24
N MET A 80 1.15 0.33 2.48
CA MET A 80 1.75 -0.34 3.62
C MET A 80 0.63 -0.94 4.49
N PRO A 81 0.41 -2.27 4.44
CA PRO A 81 -0.63 -2.92 5.23
C PRO A 81 -0.30 -2.91 6.74
N GLU A 82 -1.32 -2.90 7.58
CA GLU A 82 -1.21 -2.93 9.04
C GLU A 82 -0.49 -4.20 9.53
N HIS A 83 -0.85 -5.36 8.99
CA HIS A 83 -0.31 -6.63 9.43
C HIS A 83 1.01 -6.98 8.76
N ASP A 84 1.93 -7.53 9.56
CA ASP A 84 3.21 -8.05 9.07
C ASP A 84 3.00 -9.39 8.36
N ARG A 85 3.11 -9.38 7.03
CA ARG A 85 3.13 -10.58 6.19
C ARG A 85 4.46 -10.71 5.47
N LEU A 86 5.54 -10.31 6.13
CA LEU A 86 6.89 -10.47 5.59
C LEU A 86 7.32 -11.95 5.71
N PRO A 87 8.00 -12.49 4.69
CA PRO A 87 8.56 -13.83 4.76
C PRO A 87 9.63 -13.90 5.85
N THR A 88 9.46 -14.80 6.80
CA THR A 88 10.30 -14.85 8.01
C THR A 88 11.68 -15.45 7.79
N ALA A 89 11.83 -16.31 6.77
CA ALA A 89 13.04 -17.09 6.52
C ALA A 89 14.13 -16.34 5.73
N ILE A 90 13.76 -15.34 4.95
CA ILE A 90 14.71 -14.58 4.12
C ILE A 90 15.17 -13.30 4.81
N THR A 91 16.29 -12.77 4.37
CA THR A 91 16.86 -11.53 4.89
C THR A 91 16.15 -10.29 4.32
N ALA A 92 16.30 -9.14 4.97
CA ALA A 92 15.77 -7.87 4.45
C ALA A 92 16.41 -7.52 3.09
N ALA A 93 17.70 -7.81 2.90
CA ALA A 93 18.39 -7.57 1.64
C ALA A 93 17.84 -8.43 0.49
N GLU A 94 17.60 -9.72 0.74
CA GLU A 94 17.01 -10.62 -0.26
C GLU A 94 15.58 -10.21 -0.60
N PHE A 95 14.76 -9.91 0.41
CA PHE A 95 13.38 -9.47 0.22
C PHE A 95 13.30 -8.20 -0.63
N LEU A 96 14.06 -7.15 -0.26
CA LEU A 96 14.04 -5.90 -1.01
C LEU A 96 14.65 -6.04 -2.40
N THR A 97 15.71 -6.84 -2.57
CA THR A 97 16.26 -7.12 -3.90
C THR A 97 15.17 -7.71 -4.82
N HIS A 98 14.38 -8.64 -4.29
CA HIS A 98 13.27 -9.22 -5.03
C HIS A 98 12.19 -8.19 -5.34
N MET A 99 11.78 -7.36 -4.37
CA MET A 99 10.77 -6.32 -4.58
C MET A 99 11.20 -5.28 -5.60
N VAL A 100 12.47 -4.86 -5.56
CA VAL A 100 13.05 -3.93 -6.54
C VAL A 100 13.02 -4.52 -7.97
N GLN A 101 13.28 -5.83 -8.12
CA GLN A 101 13.15 -6.52 -9.41
C GLN A 101 11.69 -6.59 -9.89
N VAL A 102 10.76 -6.92 -9.00
CA VAL A 102 9.32 -6.91 -9.29
C VAL A 102 8.85 -5.52 -9.74
N SER A 103 9.46 -4.45 -9.20
CA SER A 103 9.20 -3.07 -9.61
C SER A 103 9.84 -2.68 -10.95
N GLY A 104 10.49 -3.62 -11.66
CA GLY A 104 11.05 -3.42 -12.99
C GLY A 104 12.51 -2.98 -13.05
N ILE A 105 13.22 -2.92 -11.91
CA ILE A 105 14.65 -2.62 -11.89
C ILE A 105 15.46 -3.87 -12.33
N PRO A 106 16.42 -3.73 -13.26
CA PRO A 106 17.22 -4.85 -13.72
C PRO A 106 17.98 -5.58 -12.59
N PRO A 107 18.14 -6.92 -12.66
CA PRO A 107 18.84 -7.70 -11.64
C PRO A 107 20.25 -7.20 -11.32
N SER A 108 20.96 -6.66 -12.31
CA SER A 108 22.31 -6.09 -12.15
C SER A 108 22.35 -4.87 -11.21
N GLN A 109 21.26 -4.14 -11.09
CA GLN A 109 21.14 -2.94 -10.26
C GLN A 109 20.33 -3.19 -8.98
N ALA A 110 19.54 -4.25 -8.92
CA ALA A 110 18.59 -4.48 -7.85
C ALA A 110 19.24 -4.60 -6.46
N ARG A 111 20.40 -5.26 -6.36
CA ARG A 111 21.12 -5.41 -5.09
C ARG A 111 21.64 -4.07 -4.55
N THR A 112 22.24 -3.26 -5.41
CA THR A 112 22.73 -1.93 -5.04
C THR A 112 21.57 -1.05 -4.59
N ARG A 113 20.48 -1.04 -5.36
CA ARG A 113 19.28 -0.27 -5.02
C ARG A 113 18.67 -0.71 -3.69
N ALA A 114 18.55 -2.01 -3.44
CA ALA A 114 18.04 -2.54 -2.18
C ALA A 114 18.95 -2.14 -0.99
N ALA A 115 20.26 -2.17 -1.16
CA ALA A 115 21.21 -1.74 -0.12
C ALA A 115 21.07 -0.24 0.20
N ASP A 116 20.92 0.62 -0.82
CA ASP A 116 20.70 2.06 -0.64
C ASP A 116 19.39 2.34 0.10
N ILE A 117 18.31 1.65 -0.26
CA ILE A 117 17.03 1.78 0.41
C ILE A 117 17.15 1.36 1.89
N LEU A 118 17.80 0.22 2.18
CA LEU A 118 18.01 -0.24 3.56
C LEU A 118 18.84 0.73 4.39
N ARG A 119 19.83 1.37 3.79
CA ARG A 119 20.59 2.46 4.44
C ARG A 119 19.67 3.63 4.76
N HIS A 120 18.83 4.05 3.84
CA HIS A 120 17.89 5.17 4.00
C HIS A 120 16.92 4.96 5.18
N VAL A 121 16.43 3.73 5.38
CA VAL A 121 15.54 3.38 6.49
C VAL A 121 16.28 2.94 7.77
N GLY A 122 17.61 3.07 7.81
CA GLY A 122 18.43 2.77 8.99
C GLY A 122 18.52 1.28 9.33
N LEU A 123 18.53 0.42 8.32
CA LEU A 123 18.64 -1.05 8.48
C LEU A 123 19.89 -1.64 7.83
N GLU A 124 20.89 -0.83 7.46
CA GLU A 124 22.09 -1.25 6.76
C GLU A 124 22.84 -2.39 7.48
N GLU A 125 23.11 -2.23 8.77
CA GLU A 125 23.86 -3.22 9.57
C GLU A 125 23.07 -4.53 9.77
N LYS A 126 21.74 -4.47 9.70
CA LYS A 126 20.83 -5.60 9.95
C LYS A 126 20.25 -6.21 8.69
N ARG A 127 20.75 -5.77 7.51
CA ARG A 127 20.22 -6.19 6.20
C ARG A 127 20.32 -7.69 5.92
N HIS A 128 21.31 -8.37 6.52
CA HIS A 128 21.53 -9.81 6.38
C HIS A 128 20.86 -10.66 7.47
N ARG A 129 20.11 -10.03 8.37
CA ARG A 129 19.35 -10.73 9.39
C ARG A 129 18.02 -11.22 8.82
N PRO A 130 17.59 -12.47 9.10
CA PRO A 130 16.27 -12.97 8.73
C PRO A 130 15.14 -12.07 9.25
N LEU A 131 14.13 -11.82 8.42
CA LEU A 131 13.01 -10.94 8.75
C LEU A 131 12.21 -11.42 9.95
N GLY A 132 12.17 -12.74 10.21
CA GLY A 132 11.56 -13.31 11.41
C GLY A 132 12.19 -12.80 12.72
N GLN A 133 13.47 -12.44 12.70
CA GLN A 133 14.22 -11.95 13.86
C GLN A 133 14.20 -10.41 14.00
N HIS A 134 13.56 -9.70 13.09
CA HIS A 134 13.39 -8.26 13.18
C HIS A 134 12.29 -7.90 14.19
N SER A 135 12.52 -6.83 14.98
CA SER A 135 11.46 -6.25 15.80
C SER A 135 10.33 -5.69 14.94
N THR A 136 9.16 -5.47 15.52
CA THR A 136 8.01 -4.88 14.83
C THR A 136 8.39 -3.56 14.14
N GLY A 137 9.10 -2.66 14.83
CA GLY A 137 9.54 -1.40 14.24
C GLY A 137 10.52 -1.57 13.08
N MET A 138 11.42 -2.58 13.13
CA MET A 138 12.29 -2.91 12.00
C MET A 138 11.51 -3.45 10.80
N LYS A 139 10.52 -4.31 11.04
CA LYS A 139 9.61 -4.83 10.00
C LYS A 139 8.81 -3.71 9.34
N GLN A 140 8.34 -2.72 10.11
CA GLN A 140 7.67 -1.54 9.55
C GLN A 140 8.61 -0.73 8.64
N ARG A 141 9.89 -0.57 9.02
CA ARG A 141 10.88 0.11 8.17
C ARG A 141 11.17 -0.67 6.88
N VAL A 142 11.21 -2.01 6.93
CA VAL A 142 11.35 -2.85 5.72
C VAL A 142 10.13 -2.70 4.81
N LYS A 143 8.92 -2.57 5.36
CA LYS A 143 7.71 -2.33 4.55
C LYS A 143 7.67 -0.93 3.93
N LEU A 144 8.26 0.06 4.59
CA LEU A 144 8.38 1.42 4.07
C LEU A 144 9.43 1.53 2.96
N ALA A 145 10.43 0.67 2.99
CA ALA A 145 11.52 0.59 2.03
C ALA A 145 11.05 0.11 0.66
#